data_bc6c63e4ff4e143af949590b132bc404
#
_entry.id   bc6c63e4ff4e143af949590b132bc404
#
_cell.length_a   1.000
_cell.length_b   1.000
_cell.length_c   1.000
_cell.angle_alpha   90.00
_cell.angle_beta   90.00
_cell.angle_gamma   90.00
#
_symmetry.space_group_name_H-M   'P 1'
#
loop_
_entity.id
_entity.type
_entity.pdbx_description
1 polymer ?
#
loop_
_entity_poly.entity_id
_entity_poly.type
_entity_poly.pdbx_seq_one_letter_code
_entity_poly.pdbx_strand_id
1 'polypeptide(L)'
;MLTESYQTLHRDLGIPADYASLRKLPHYAEATNLVEVGPNLVGRMQRLTPEAADKWQRMVSAAANDRIRLLIVSGFRSFDYQAELIRKKLAAGQTIGEILRVNAAPGFSQHHTGTAVDVASPGSRPLTEDFENSDAFRWLGENAGRFGFSMTYPRDNPWGFVYEPWHWSL
;
A
#
# COMPACT_ATOMS: atom_id res chain seq x y z
N MET A 1 -9.85 -11.09 -13.78
CA MET A 1 -10.15 -12.41 -13.14
C MET A 1 -8.83 -13.07 -12.80
N LEU A 2 -8.69 -13.62 -11.59
CA LEU A 2 -7.46 -14.34 -11.19
C LEU A 2 -7.26 -15.58 -12.06
N THR A 3 -6.01 -15.87 -12.43
CA THR A 3 -5.66 -17.13 -13.10
C THR A 3 -5.87 -18.32 -12.17
N GLU A 4 -5.97 -19.53 -12.72
CA GLU A 4 -6.11 -20.75 -11.93
C GLU A 4 -4.97 -20.94 -10.91
N SER A 5 -3.75 -20.54 -11.27
CA SER A 5 -2.59 -20.55 -10.37
C SER A 5 -2.82 -19.68 -9.13
N TYR A 6 -3.36 -18.46 -9.30
CA TYR A 6 -3.63 -17.57 -8.17
C TYR A 6 -4.86 -17.96 -7.36
N GLN A 7 -5.85 -18.63 -7.97
CA GLN A 7 -6.95 -19.25 -7.21
C GLN A 7 -6.44 -20.37 -6.31
N THR A 8 -5.49 -21.16 -6.78
CA THR A 8 -4.82 -22.20 -5.98
C THR A 8 -4.01 -21.55 -4.84
N LEU A 9 -3.23 -20.50 -5.14
CA LEU A 9 -2.50 -19.74 -4.14
C LEU A 9 -3.42 -19.19 -3.03
N HIS A 10 -4.59 -18.67 -3.39
CA HIS A 10 -5.56 -18.21 -2.39
C HIS A 10 -6.04 -19.34 -1.48
N ARG A 11 -6.36 -20.50 -2.05
CA ARG A 11 -6.76 -21.69 -1.25
C ARG A 11 -5.65 -22.12 -0.28
N ASP A 12 -4.40 -22.14 -0.77
CA ASP A 12 -3.23 -22.55 0.04
C ASP A 12 -2.96 -21.57 1.20
N LEU A 13 -3.30 -20.30 1.03
CA LEU A 13 -3.21 -19.27 2.06
C LEU A 13 -4.43 -19.24 3.00
N GLY A 14 -5.46 -20.07 2.74
CA GLY A 14 -6.70 -20.07 3.51
C GLY A 14 -7.58 -18.83 3.27
N ILE A 15 -7.42 -18.12 2.14
CA ILE A 15 -8.23 -16.96 1.79
C ILE A 15 -9.63 -17.46 1.39
N PRO A 16 -10.72 -16.94 2.01
CA PRO A 16 -12.08 -17.35 1.68
C PRO A 16 -12.41 -17.09 0.19
N ALA A 17 -13.13 -18.03 -0.44
CA ALA A 17 -13.48 -17.94 -1.87
C ALA A 17 -14.34 -16.70 -2.19
N ASP A 18 -15.13 -16.25 -1.23
CA ASP A 18 -16.02 -15.08 -1.34
C ASP A 18 -15.39 -13.78 -0.83
N TYR A 19 -14.09 -13.78 -0.46
CA TYR A 19 -13.36 -12.64 0.10
C TYR A 19 -13.55 -11.35 -0.70
N ALA A 20 -13.35 -11.42 -2.01
CA ALA A 20 -13.43 -10.24 -2.86
C ALA A 20 -14.87 -9.78 -3.10
N SER A 21 -15.82 -10.72 -3.27
CA SER A 21 -17.23 -10.40 -3.52
C SER A 21 -17.92 -9.82 -2.30
N LEU A 22 -17.67 -10.37 -1.11
CA LEU A 22 -18.20 -9.84 0.16
C LEU A 22 -17.73 -8.41 0.44
N ARG A 23 -16.49 -8.12 0.14
CA ARG A 23 -15.88 -6.81 0.37
C ARG A 23 -15.97 -5.86 -0.82
N LYS A 24 -16.55 -6.32 -1.94
CA LYS A 24 -16.63 -5.55 -3.21
C LYS A 24 -15.29 -5.01 -3.66
N LEU A 25 -14.23 -5.83 -3.52
CA LEU A 25 -12.87 -5.43 -3.86
C LEU A 25 -12.64 -5.48 -5.37
N PRO A 26 -12.09 -4.44 -5.96
CA PRO A 26 -11.64 -4.49 -7.35
C PRO A 26 -10.41 -5.37 -7.48
N HIS A 27 -10.31 -6.08 -8.61
CA HIS A 27 -9.11 -6.81 -8.97
C HIS A 27 -8.09 -5.85 -9.60
N TYR A 28 -6.86 -5.88 -9.11
CA TYR A 28 -5.74 -5.10 -9.63
C TYR A 28 -4.73 -6.00 -10.33
N ALA A 29 -4.42 -5.68 -11.59
CA ALA A 29 -3.32 -6.32 -12.30
C ALA A 29 -1.97 -5.81 -11.81
N GLU A 30 -0.93 -6.65 -11.98
CA GLU A 30 0.44 -6.20 -11.72
C GLU A 30 0.93 -5.24 -12.79
N ALA A 31 1.52 -4.14 -12.36
CA ALA A 31 2.22 -3.23 -13.26
C ALA A 31 3.48 -3.90 -13.83
N THR A 32 3.68 -3.77 -15.13
CA THR A 32 4.84 -4.32 -15.85
C THR A 32 5.90 -3.27 -16.16
N ASN A 33 5.50 -2.00 -16.29
CA ASN A 33 6.41 -0.89 -16.53
C ASN A 33 6.66 -0.14 -15.22
N LEU A 34 7.82 -0.37 -14.63
CA LEU A 34 8.19 0.14 -13.31
C LEU A 34 9.56 0.82 -13.37
N VAL A 35 9.69 1.94 -12.66
CA VAL A 35 10.95 2.67 -12.46
C VAL A 35 11.28 2.77 -10.98
N GLU A 36 12.56 2.86 -10.66
CA GLU A 36 13.06 3.01 -9.30
C GLU A 36 12.82 4.43 -8.77
N VAL A 37 12.39 4.53 -7.52
CA VAL A 37 12.11 5.81 -6.84
C VAL A 37 12.96 6.03 -5.59
N GLY A 38 13.88 5.13 -5.31
CA GLY A 38 14.78 5.20 -4.18
C GLY A 38 14.52 4.11 -3.13
N PRO A 39 15.42 3.98 -2.15
CA PRO A 39 15.31 2.99 -1.10
C PRO A 39 14.27 3.37 -0.05
N ASN A 40 13.66 2.38 0.55
CA ASN A 40 12.82 2.55 1.73
C ASN A 40 13.67 2.64 3.01
N LEU A 41 12.97 2.66 4.18
CA LEU A 41 13.59 2.82 5.50
C LEU A 41 14.61 1.73 5.88
N VAL A 42 14.58 0.58 5.21
CA VAL A 42 15.51 -0.55 5.41
C VAL A 42 16.45 -0.75 4.23
N GLY A 43 16.58 0.23 3.34
CA GLY A 43 17.51 0.20 2.21
C GLY A 43 17.03 -0.61 1.00
N ARG A 44 15.77 -1.08 0.98
CA ARG A 44 15.21 -1.80 -0.16
C ARG A 44 14.72 -0.83 -1.22
N MET A 45 15.22 -0.96 -2.46
CA MET A 45 14.78 -0.16 -3.60
C MET A 45 13.29 -0.34 -3.84
N GLN A 46 12.58 0.76 -3.95
CA GLN A 46 11.15 0.80 -4.25
C GLN A 46 10.93 1.20 -5.70
N ARG A 47 9.81 0.74 -6.27
CA ARG A 47 9.45 0.98 -7.66
C ARG A 47 8.02 1.46 -7.76
N LEU A 48 7.75 2.30 -8.75
CA LEU A 48 6.42 2.78 -9.13
C LEU A 48 6.31 2.78 -10.66
N THR A 49 5.11 2.97 -11.19
CA THR A 49 4.97 3.31 -12.61
C THR A 49 5.65 4.65 -12.91
N PRO A 50 6.09 4.91 -14.15
CA PRO A 50 6.75 6.18 -14.49
C PRO A 50 5.92 7.41 -14.11
N GLU A 51 4.61 7.38 -14.34
CA GLU A 51 3.71 8.48 -13.96
C GLU A 51 3.65 8.66 -12.44
N ALA A 52 3.47 7.58 -11.68
CA ALA A 52 3.40 7.65 -10.23
C ALA A 52 4.74 8.08 -9.63
N ALA A 53 5.87 7.66 -10.22
CA ALA A 53 7.21 8.05 -9.81
C ALA A 53 7.43 9.57 -9.98
N ASP A 54 7.06 10.15 -11.13
CA ASP A 54 7.14 11.60 -11.35
C ASP A 54 6.32 12.38 -10.33
N LYS A 55 5.06 12.00 -10.15
CA LYS A 55 4.15 12.63 -9.20
C LYS A 55 4.64 12.50 -7.76
N TRP A 56 5.14 11.32 -7.38
CA TRP A 56 5.74 11.08 -6.06
C TRP A 56 6.95 11.99 -5.81
N GLN A 57 7.89 12.06 -6.75
CA GLN A 57 9.09 12.89 -6.61
C GLN A 57 8.74 14.37 -6.51
N ARG A 58 7.78 14.84 -7.30
CA ARG A 58 7.29 16.22 -7.23
C ARG A 58 6.62 16.50 -5.88
N MET A 59 5.84 15.57 -5.35
CA MET A 59 5.20 15.68 -4.04
C MET A 59 6.25 15.72 -2.92
N VAL A 60 7.26 14.84 -2.95
CA VAL A 60 8.37 14.84 -1.99
C VAL A 60 9.15 16.17 -2.02
N SER A 61 9.42 16.69 -3.23
CA SER A 61 10.12 17.97 -3.39
C SER A 61 9.31 19.14 -2.86
N ALA A 62 8.00 19.16 -3.11
CA ALA A 62 7.12 20.21 -2.58
C ALA A 62 7.04 20.16 -1.05
N ALA A 63 6.90 18.97 -0.47
CA ALA A 63 6.91 18.80 0.98
C ALA A 63 8.24 19.28 1.60
N ALA A 64 9.37 18.98 0.96
CA ALA A 64 10.69 19.41 1.42
C ALA A 64 10.82 20.95 1.43
N ASN A 65 10.24 21.65 0.47
CA ASN A 65 10.20 23.12 0.46
C ASN A 65 9.44 23.68 1.69
N ASP A 66 8.42 22.94 2.15
CA ASP A 66 7.67 23.25 3.35
C ASP A 66 8.31 22.67 4.63
N ARG A 67 9.56 22.17 4.54
CA ARG A 67 10.32 21.52 5.61
C ARG A 67 9.66 20.23 6.14
N ILE A 68 8.83 19.59 5.33
CA ILE A 68 8.21 18.29 5.60
C ILE A 68 8.99 17.21 4.88
N ARG A 69 9.32 16.14 5.58
CA ARG A 69 10.08 15.02 5.04
C ARG A 69 9.20 13.81 4.86
N LEU A 70 8.88 13.47 3.60
CA LEU A 70 8.15 12.27 3.23
C LEU A 70 9.14 11.15 2.92
N LEU A 71 8.93 9.98 3.50
CA LEU A 71 9.75 8.78 3.30
C LEU A 71 8.87 7.67 2.73
N ILE A 72 9.37 6.95 1.72
CA ILE A 72 8.67 5.80 1.18
C ILE A 72 8.92 4.56 2.04
N VAL A 73 7.86 3.86 2.42
CA VAL A 73 7.92 2.57 3.12
C VAL A 73 7.73 1.43 2.12
N SER A 74 6.73 1.56 1.24
CA SER A 74 6.39 0.56 0.23
C SER A 74 5.80 1.22 -1.01
N GLY A 75 6.26 0.82 -2.17
CA GLY A 75 5.68 1.11 -3.48
C GLY A 75 5.05 -0.12 -4.10
N PHE A 76 5.43 -0.47 -5.34
CA PHE A 76 4.94 -1.66 -6.03
C PHE A 76 5.20 -2.95 -5.24
N ARG A 77 4.20 -3.82 -5.20
CA ARG A 77 4.27 -5.18 -4.67
C ARG A 77 3.70 -6.16 -5.68
N SER A 78 4.46 -7.20 -6.04
CA SER A 78 3.96 -8.30 -6.86
C SER A 78 2.95 -9.16 -6.08
N PHE A 79 2.17 -9.99 -6.78
CA PHE A 79 1.28 -10.97 -6.17
C PHE A 79 2.07 -11.94 -5.29
N ASP A 80 3.20 -12.44 -5.78
CA ASP A 80 4.06 -13.35 -5.03
C ASP A 80 4.62 -12.71 -3.77
N TYR A 81 5.07 -11.46 -3.86
CA TYR A 81 5.54 -10.72 -2.68
C TYR A 81 4.42 -10.52 -1.66
N GLN A 82 3.20 -10.20 -2.11
CA GLN A 82 2.03 -10.06 -1.23
C GLN A 82 1.69 -11.41 -0.56
N ALA A 83 1.79 -12.52 -1.28
CA ALA A 83 1.60 -13.85 -0.73
C ALA A 83 2.65 -14.16 0.35
N GLU A 84 3.92 -13.80 0.13
CA GLU A 84 4.98 -13.98 1.13
C GLU A 84 4.75 -13.16 2.40
N LEU A 85 4.22 -11.94 2.30
CA LEU A 85 3.83 -11.16 3.48
C LEU A 85 2.77 -11.89 4.30
N ILE A 86 1.76 -12.47 3.64
CA ILE A 86 0.71 -13.24 4.31
C ILE A 86 1.28 -14.50 4.94
N ARG A 87 2.12 -15.29 4.24
CA ARG A 87 2.77 -16.49 4.77
C ARG A 87 3.58 -16.21 6.03
N LYS A 88 4.36 -15.12 6.02
CA LYS A 88 5.15 -14.71 7.20
C LYS A 88 4.27 -14.41 8.41
N LYS A 89 3.13 -13.76 8.21
CA LYS A 89 2.19 -13.45 9.29
C LYS A 89 1.48 -14.70 9.79
N LEU A 90 1.08 -15.61 8.91
CA LEU A 90 0.53 -16.93 9.29
C LEU A 90 1.55 -17.72 10.11
N ALA A 91 2.81 -17.78 9.67
CA ALA A 91 3.89 -18.45 10.40
C ALA A 91 4.18 -17.80 11.76
N ALA A 92 3.89 -16.51 11.93
CA ALA A 92 3.98 -15.80 13.20
C ALA A 92 2.73 -16.01 14.11
N GLY A 93 1.78 -16.86 13.69
CA GLY A 93 0.61 -17.22 14.49
C GLY A 93 -0.63 -16.34 14.32
N GLN A 94 -0.61 -15.38 13.37
CA GLN A 94 -1.82 -14.61 13.06
C GLN A 94 -2.80 -15.46 12.25
N THR A 95 -4.09 -15.25 12.47
CA THR A 95 -5.13 -15.87 11.64
C THR A 95 -5.28 -15.18 10.31
N ILE A 96 -5.73 -15.89 9.27
CA ILE A 96 -5.97 -15.28 7.96
C ILE A 96 -6.99 -14.14 8.04
N GLY A 97 -8.00 -14.24 8.89
CA GLY A 97 -8.99 -13.18 9.09
C GLY A 97 -8.39 -11.89 9.64
N GLU A 98 -7.48 -11.98 10.62
CA GLU A 98 -6.74 -10.83 11.15
C GLU A 98 -5.83 -10.22 10.08
N ILE A 99 -5.11 -11.06 9.33
CA ILE A 99 -4.20 -10.61 8.27
C ILE A 99 -4.95 -9.84 7.19
N LEU A 100 -6.09 -10.34 6.74
CA LEU A 100 -6.87 -9.74 5.65
C LEU A 100 -7.57 -8.43 6.05
N ARG A 101 -7.56 -8.04 7.32
CA ARG A 101 -7.98 -6.70 7.74
C ARG A 101 -6.92 -5.62 7.49
N VAL A 102 -5.66 -6.03 7.37
CA VAL A 102 -4.51 -5.14 7.20
C VAL A 102 -3.84 -5.31 5.84
N ASN A 103 -3.82 -6.54 5.32
CA ASN A 103 -3.20 -6.86 4.05
C ASN A 103 -4.25 -7.39 3.07
N ALA A 104 -4.40 -6.76 1.94
CA ALA A 104 -5.22 -7.32 0.86
C ALA A 104 -4.63 -8.64 0.35
N ALA A 105 -5.51 -9.55 -0.09
CA ALA A 105 -5.09 -10.76 -0.77
C ALA A 105 -4.36 -10.44 -2.09
N PRO A 106 -3.47 -11.33 -2.59
CA PRO A 106 -2.88 -11.19 -3.92
C PRO A 106 -3.95 -10.97 -5.00
N GLY A 107 -3.75 -9.97 -5.87
CA GLY A 107 -4.72 -9.55 -6.87
C GLY A 107 -5.69 -8.46 -6.40
N PHE A 108 -5.70 -8.09 -5.11
CA PHE A 108 -6.62 -7.10 -4.53
C PHE A 108 -5.92 -5.96 -3.78
N SER A 109 -4.59 -5.89 -3.83
CA SER A 109 -3.81 -4.79 -3.28
C SER A 109 -3.60 -3.69 -4.32
N GLN A 110 -3.84 -2.44 -3.97
CA GLN A 110 -3.51 -1.30 -4.83
C GLN A 110 -2.02 -1.22 -5.15
N HIS A 111 -1.14 -1.73 -4.30
CA HIS A 111 0.30 -1.77 -4.57
C HIS A 111 0.68 -2.58 -5.83
N HIS A 112 -0.18 -3.47 -6.32
CA HIS A 112 0.04 -4.19 -7.57
C HIS A 112 0.03 -3.26 -8.78
N THR A 113 -0.69 -2.15 -8.72
CA THR A 113 -0.77 -1.19 -9.82
C THR A 113 0.51 -0.36 -9.98
N GLY A 114 1.40 -0.36 -8.99
CA GLY A 114 2.57 0.52 -8.97
C GLY A 114 2.23 2.02 -8.83
N THR A 115 1.01 2.36 -8.38
CA THR A 115 0.54 3.73 -8.20
C THR A 115 0.23 4.07 -6.74
N ALA A 116 0.36 3.11 -5.83
CA ALA A 116 0.17 3.31 -4.39
C ALA A 116 1.51 3.38 -3.66
N VAL A 117 1.56 4.22 -2.63
CA VAL A 117 2.70 4.41 -1.75
C VAL A 117 2.26 4.34 -0.30
N ASP A 118 3.03 3.63 0.53
CA ASP A 118 2.97 3.74 1.98
C ASP A 118 4.03 4.76 2.41
N VAL A 119 3.62 5.76 3.16
CA VAL A 119 4.43 6.93 3.55
C VAL A 119 4.74 6.90 5.04
N ALA A 120 5.94 7.31 5.39
CA ALA A 120 6.34 7.62 6.76
C ALA A 120 7.01 8.99 6.81
N SER A 121 7.32 9.44 8.02
CA SER A 121 8.13 10.62 8.27
C SER A 121 9.12 10.35 9.40
N PRO A 122 10.23 11.10 9.50
CA PRO A 122 11.15 10.97 10.64
C PRO A 122 10.41 11.09 11.97
N GLY A 123 10.67 10.16 12.87
CA GLY A 123 10.05 10.13 14.20
C GLY A 123 8.68 9.48 14.28
N SER A 124 8.02 9.19 13.16
CA SER A 124 6.79 8.40 13.16
C SER A 124 7.10 6.90 13.07
N ARG A 125 6.31 6.07 13.75
CA ARG A 125 6.37 4.62 13.58
C ARG A 125 5.75 4.25 12.24
N PRO A 126 6.49 3.56 11.33
CA PRO A 126 5.95 3.19 10.02
C PRO A 126 4.76 2.24 10.14
N LEU A 127 3.79 2.37 9.23
CA LEU A 127 2.60 1.50 9.11
C LEU A 127 1.78 1.39 10.41
N THR A 128 1.68 2.48 11.14
CA THR A 128 0.82 2.59 12.33
C THR A 128 -0.05 3.83 12.26
N GLU A 129 -1.17 3.81 12.99
CA GLU A 129 -2.08 4.95 13.09
C GLU A 129 -1.42 6.22 13.65
N ASP A 130 -0.31 6.08 14.41
CA ASP A 130 0.46 7.22 14.94
C ASP A 130 0.90 8.20 13.84
N PHE A 131 1.01 7.75 12.59
CA PHE A 131 1.34 8.63 11.48
C PHE A 131 0.35 9.79 11.32
N GLU A 132 -0.92 9.61 11.70
CA GLU A 132 -1.94 10.67 11.64
C GLU A 132 -1.60 11.90 12.52
N ASN A 133 -0.76 11.71 13.53
CA ASN A 133 -0.33 12.79 14.43
C ASN A 133 0.87 13.58 13.89
N SER A 134 1.44 13.16 12.75
CA SER A 134 2.62 13.80 12.18
C SER A 134 2.27 15.04 11.34
N ASP A 135 3.24 15.97 11.26
CA ASP A 135 3.13 17.10 10.33
C ASP A 135 3.06 16.65 8.87
N ALA A 136 3.71 15.50 8.55
CA ALA A 136 3.66 14.90 7.24
C ALA A 136 2.24 14.46 6.84
N PHE A 137 1.50 13.83 7.73
CA PHE A 137 0.12 13.45 7.47
C PHE A 137 -0.78 14.69 7.25
N ARG A 138 -0.62 15.72 8.06
CA ARG A 138 -1.36 16.98 7.91
C ARG A 138 -1.06 17.62 6.57
N TRP A 139 0.22 17.69 6.21
CA TRP A 139 0.66 18.22 4.91
C TRP A 139 0.08 17.42 3.74
N LEU A 140 0.09 16.10 3.82
CA LEU A 140 -0.51 15.23 2.79
C LEU A 140 -2.02 15.47 2.65
N GLY A 141 -2.74 15.60 3.75
CA GLY A 141 -4.17 15.92 3.75
C GLY A 141 -4.51 17.21 2.98
N GLU A 142 -3.65 18.21 3.06
CA GLU A 142 -3.81 19.49 2.41
C GLU A 142 -3.30 19.53 0.96
N ASN A 143 -2.27 18.74 0.62
CA ASN A 143 -1.50 18.92 -0.60
C ASN A 143 -1.47 17.71 -1.54
N ALA A 144 -1.64 16.48 -1.06
CA ALA A 144 -1.45 15.27 -1.88
C ALA A 144 -2.36 15.25 -3.13
N GLY A 145 -3.58 15.78 -3.03
CA GLY A 145 -4.51 15.89 -4.15
C GLY A 145 -3.98 16.71 -5.33
N ARG A 146 -3.09 17.68 -5.09
CA ARG A 146 -2.44 18.47 -6.15
C ARG A 146 -1.52 17.62 -7.03
N PHE A 147 -1.07 16.48 -6.51
CA PHE A 147 -0.22 15.51 -7.20
C PHE A 147 -1.01 14.26 -7.63
N GLY A 148 -2.33 14.26 -7.43
CA GLY A 148 -3.21 13.17 -7.80
C GLY A 148 -3.32 12.04 -6.77
N PHE A 149 -2.64 12.15 -5.61
CA PHE A 149 -2.73 11.16 -4.55
C PHE A 149 -3.91 11.43 -3.61
N SER A 150 -4.56 10.36 -3.18
CA SER A 150 -5.63 10.40 -2.18
C SER A 150 -5.46 9.25 -1.18
N MET A 151 -5.96 9.44 0.04
CA MET A 151 -5.99 8.39 1.05
C MET A 151 -7.12 7.41 0.74
N THR A 152 -6.79 6.14 0.49
CA THR A 152 -7.77 5.13 0.08
C THR A 152 -8.53 4.53 1.25
N TYR A 153 -7.89 4.34 2.40
CA TYR A 153 -8.44 3.60 3.53
C TYR A 153 -8.68 4.49 4.77
N PRO A 154 -9.65 5.43 4.69
CA PRO A 154 -10.06 6.21 5.85
C PRO A 154 -10.73 5.32 6.91
N ARG A 155 -11.02 5.89 8.09
CA ARG A 155 -11.86 5.23 9.09
C ARG A 155 -13.20 4.88 8.43
N ASP A 156 -13.75 3.72 8.80
CA ASP A 156 -15.04 3.22 8.30
C ASP A 156 -15.09 3.06 6.77
N ASN A 157 -13.95 2.76 6.13
CA ASN A 157 -13.94 2.49 4.69
C ASN A 157 -14.80 1.26 4.33
N PRO A 158 -15.42 1.25 3.13
CA PRO A 158 -16.42 0.23 2.78
C PRO A 158 -15.83 -1.15 2.50
N TRP A 159 -14.50 -1.27 2.44
CA TRP A 159 -13.81 -2.52 2.08
C TRP A 159 -13.40 -3.37 3.28
N GLY A 160 -13.65 -2.91 4.51
CA GLY A 160 -13.34 -3.64 5.73
C GLY A 160 -11.85 -3.75 6.06
N PHE A 161 -11.03 -2.85 5.51
CA PHE A 161 -9.65 -2.66 5.95
C PHE A 161 -9.61 -1.76 7.18
N VAL A 162 -8.55 -1.89 7.97
CA VAL A 162 -8.28 -0.94 9.06
C VAL A 162 -8.00 0.44 8.48
N TYR A 163 -8.05 1.45 9.34
CA TYR A 163 -7.62 2.80 8.99
C TYR A 163 -6.12 2.81 8.68
N GLU A 164 -5.76 3.35 7.50
CA GLU A 164 -4.37 3.39 7.02
C GLU A 164 -3.97 4.81 6.62
N PRO A 165 -3.63 5.69 7.59
CA PRO A 165 -3.25 7.07 7.30
C PRO A 165 -1.97 7.19 6.47
N TRP A 166 -1.17 6.13 6.41
CA TRP A 166 0.06 6.05 5.62
C TRP A 166 -0.16 5.72 4.14
N HIS A 167 -1.34 5.14 3.78
CA HIS A 167 -1.58 4.62 2.43
C HIS A 167 -2.22 5.65 1.50
N TRP A 168 -1.50 6.01 0.43
CA TRP A 168 -1.91 7.01 -0.57
C TRP A 168 -1.76 6.45 -1.98
N SER A 169 -2.72 6.71 -2.87
CA SER A 169 -2.70 6.20 -4.25
C SER A 169 -3.25 7.23 -5.25
N LEU A 170 -2.83 7.05 -6.54
CA LEU A 170 -3.39 7.78 -7.67
C LEU A 170 -4.76 7.24 -8.05
#